data_bde2dbfa7c2900ced294686bb9ee9a11
#
_entry.id   bde2dbfa7c2900ced294686bb9ee9a11
#
_cell.length_a   1.000
_cell.length_b   1.000
_cell.length_c   1.000
_cell.angle_alpha   90.00
_cell.angle_beta   90.00
_cell.angle_gamma   90.00
#
_symmetry.space_group_name_H-M   'P 1'
#
loop_
_entity.id
_entity.type
_entity.pdbx_description
1 polymer ?
#
loop_
_entity_poly.entity_id
_entity_poly.type
_entity_poly.pdbx_seq_one_letter_code
_entity_poly.pdbx_strand_id
1 'polypeptide(L)'
;MTLYLRILSYIKPYMHRLIFAMFCTIMAAAGNLYIPWIIKDMIDEVLADKNGTMLNWIAASIIAIFVVRGLFWYGQNYLMSYVGQSVIIDIRAAVFKKLQRLSVSFYDKNKTGTIMSYVTNDVNALQSAMVENTIEMITEGFI
;
A
#
# COMPACT_ATOMS: atom_id res chain seq x y z
N MET A 1 -6.15 -23.67 6.15
CA MET A 1 -4.85 -23.21 6.72
C MET A 1 -3.70 -23.20 5.73
N THR A 2 -3.65 -24.12 4.77
CA THR A 2 -2.57 -24.24 3.78
C THR A 2 -2.55 -23.15 2.69
N LEU A 3 -3.69 -22.55 2.33
CA LEU A 3 -3.77 -21.54 1.26
C LEU A 3 -3.12 -20.21 1.67
N TYR A 4 -3.42 -19.72 2.87
CA TYR A 4 -2.82 -18.49 3.42
C TYR A 4 -1.30 -18.59 3.55
N LEU A 5 -0.78 -19.74 3.99
CA LEU A 5 0.66 -19.97 4.10
C LEU A 5 1.38 -19.98 2.74
N ARG A 6 0.70 -20.43 1.68
CA ARG A 6 1.24 -20.36 0.31
C ARG A 6 1.29 -18.93 -0.20
N ILE A 7 0.25 -18.15 0.02
CA ILE A 7 0.24 -16.73 -0.37
C ILE A 7 1.33 -15.96 0.39
N LEU A 8 1.48 -16.21 1.69
CA LEU A 8 2.55 -15.61 2.51
C LEU A 8 3.95 -15.95 1.98
N SER A 9 4.13 -17.15 1.42
CA SER A 9 5.40 -17.57 0.82
C SER A 9 5.80 -16.74 -0.41
N TYR A 10 4.82 -16.24 -1.18
CA TYR A 10 5.09 -15.34 -2.32
C TYR A 10 5.41 -13.90 -1.89
N ILE A 11 4.97 -13.50 -0.70
CA ILE A 11 5.27 -12.17 -0.14
C ILE A 11 6.70 -12.14 0.45
N LYS A 12 7.20 -13.28 0.91
CA LYS A 12 8.49 -13.40 1.61
C LYS A 12 9.68 -12.75 0.88
N PRO A 13 9.88 -12.88 -0.45
CA PRO A 13 10.99 -12.23 -1.14
C PRO A 13 10.88 -10.69 -1.16
N TYR A 14 9.68 -10.14 -0.93
CA TYR A 14 9.42 -8.69 -0.96
C TYR A 14 9.33 -8.05 0.44
N MET A 15 9.63 -8.82 1.50
CA MET A 15 9.51 -8.38 2.90
C MET A 15 10.25 -7.10 3.22
N HIS A 16 11.49 -6.92 2.70
CA HIS A 16 12.26 -5.71 2.92
C HIS A 16 11.49 -4.47 2.39
N ARG A 17 10.77 -4.53 1.19
CA ARG A 17 9.99 -3.45 0.61
C ARG A 17 8.71 -3.20 1.39
N LEU A 18 8.11 -4.27 1.91
CA LEU A 18 6.95 -4.18 2.78
C LEU A 18 7.29 -3.46 4.09
N ILE A 19 8.42 -3.80 4.72
CA ILE A 19 8.90 -3.13 5.94
C ILE A 19 9.14 -1.64 5.67
N PHE A 20 9.72 -1.31 4.50
CA PHE A 20 9.97 0.09 4.14
C PHE A 20 8.66 0.84 3.85
N ALA A 21 7.66 0.19 3.24
CA ALA A 21 6.33 0.74 3.06
C ALA A 21 5.65 1.00 4.42
N MET A 22 5.74 0.07 5.36
CA MET A 22 5.23 0.26 6.73
C MET A 22 5.91 1.42 7.45
N PHE A 23 7.22 1.58 7.30
CA PHE A 23 7.94 2.74 7.83
C PHE A 23 7.41 4.05 7.23
N CYS A 24 7.22 4.11 5.92
CA CYS A 24 6.63 5.27 5.25
C CYS A 24 5.20 5.56 5.74
N THR A 25 4.40 4.51 6.01
CA THR A 25 3.05 4.66 6.56
C THR A 25 3.08 5.30 7.95
N ILE A 26 3.95 4.82 8.83
CA ILE A 26 4.10 5.36 10.18
C ILE A 26 4.53 6.83 10.14
N MET A 27 5.48 7.17 9.27
CA MET A 27 5.95 8.55 9.11
C MET A 27 4.85 9.48 8.53
N ALA A 28 4.07 8.99 7.58
CA ALA A 28 2.94 9.73 7.03
C ALA A 28 1.82 9.94 8.07
N ALA A 29 1.53 8.92 8.89
CA ALA A 29 0.56 8.99 9.99
C ALA A 29 1.02 9.95 11.11
N ALA A 30 2.31 9.92 11.48
CA ALA A 30 2.87 10.86 12.44
C ALA A 30 2.70 12.32 11.98
N GLY A 31 2.87 12.57 10.67
CA GLY A 31 2.61 13.88 10.08
C GLY A 31 1.15 14.35 10.27
N ASN A 32 0.18 13.43 10.19
CA ASN A 32 -1.24 13.76 10.42
C ASN A 32 -1.52 14.18 11.88
N LEU A 33 -0.89 13.51 12.84
CA LEU A 33 -1.08 13.81 14.25
C LEU A 33 -0.41 15.13 14.67
N TYR A 34 0.64 15.54 13.96
CA TYR A 34 1.38 16.75 14.28
C TYR A 34 0.68 18.04 13.80
N ILE A 35 -0.16 17.97 12.76
CA ILE A 35 -0.87 19.13 12.20
C ILE A 35 -1.79 19.81 13.23
N PRO A 36 -2.66 19.10 14.00
CA PRO A 36 -3.50 19.73 15.01
C PRO A 36 -2.70 20.43 16.13
N TRP A 37 -1.51 19.89 16.46
CA TRP A 37 -0.62 20.47 17.46
C TRP A 37 -0.08 21.84 17.01
N ILE A 38 0.41 21.92 15.77
CA ILE A 38 0.88 23.22 15.22
C ILE A 38 -0.25 24.24 15.12
N ILE A 39 -1.45 23.80 14.75
CA ILE A 39 -2.60 24.72 14.66
C ILE A 39 -2.95 25.30 16.04
N LYS A 40 -2.85 24.50 17.10
CA LYS A 40 -3.07 24.96 18.46
C LYS A 40 -2.03 26.01 18.86
N ASP A 41 -0.75 25.73 18.68
CA ASP A 41 0.33 26.65 19.02
C ASP A 41 0.23 27.95 18.19
N MET A 42 -0.22 27.86 16.93
CA MET A 42 -0.49 29.00 16.06
C MET A 42 -1.59 29.89 16.61
N ILE A 43 -2.69 29.31 17.11
CA ILE A 43 -3.81 30.07 17.67
C ILE A 43 -3.37 30.75 18.97
N ASP A 44 -2.65 30.04 19.83
CA ASP A 44 -2.30 30.55 21.17
C ASP A 44 -1.22 31.65 21.11
N GLU A 45 -0.19 31.50 20.26
CA GLU A 45 0.93 32.45 20.21
C GLU A 45 0.73 33.59 19.21
N VAL A 46 0.18 33.33 18.01
CA VAL A 46 0.05 34.38 16.96
C VAL A 46 -1.11 35.31 17.24
N LEU A 47 -2.21 34.83 17.81
CA LEU A 47 -3.35 35.68 18.19
C LEU A 47 -3.06 36.50 19.45
N ALA A 48 -2.22 36.01 20.37
CA ALA A 48 -1.84 36.69 21.58
C ALA A 48 -0.81 37.84 21.34
N ASP A 49 0.25 37.57 20.53
CA ASP A 49 1.41 38.46 20.42
C ASP A 49 1.45 39.35 19.15
N LYS A 50 0.55 39.13 18.18
CA LYS A 50 0.50 39.86 16.87
C LYS A 50 1.85 39.92 16.12
N ASN A 51 2.70 38.91 16.28
CA ASN A 51 4.07 38.92 15.79
C ASN A 51 4.13 38.35 14.37
N GLY A 52 4.14 39.21 13.34
CA GLY A 52 4.10 38.80 11.93
C GLY A 52 5.28 37.95 11.48
N THR A 53 6.44 38.01 12.14
CA THR A 53 7.61 37.19 11.83
C THR A 53 7.39 35.75 12.22
N MET A 54 6.72 35.50 13.35
CA MET A 54 6.42 34.18 13.85
C MET A 54 5.38 33.47 12.96
N LEU A 55 4.42 34.19 12.43
CA LEU A 55 3.44 33.72 11.46
C LEU A 55 4.12 33.13 10.20
N ASN A 56 5.17 33.77 9.67
CA ASN A 56 5.90 33.28 8.51
C ASN A 56 6.64 31.96 8.79
N TRP A 57 7.24 31.82 9.97
CA TRP A 57 7.91 30.58 10.37
C TRP A 57 6.93 29.42 10.54
N ILE A 58 5.77 29.67 11.12
CA ILE A 58 4.71 28.67 11.28
C ILE A 58 4.17 28.27 9.90
N ALA A 59 3.90 29.22 9.02
CA ALA A 59 3.46 28.92 7.65
C ALA A 59 4.48 28.07 6.88
N ALA A 60 5.78 28.40 6.99
CA ALA A 60 6.85 27.65 6.37
C ALA A 60 6.94 26.21 6.93
N SER A 61 6.79 26.04 8.25
CA SER A 61 6.82 24.72 8.89
C SER A 61 5.64 23.84 8.47
N ILE A 62 4.44 24.40 8.34
CA ILE A 62 3.26 23.70 7.84
C ILE A 62 3.51 23.19 6.41
N ILE A 63 4.01 24.07 5.51
CA ILE A 63 4.32 23.70 4.14
C ILE A 63 5.36 22.57 4.11
N ALA A 64 6.44 22.69 4.92
CA ALA A 64 7.48 21.67 5.00
C ALA A 64 6.92 20.30 5.44
N ILE A 65 6.04 20.28 6.44
CA ILE A 65 5.40 19.05 6.92
C ILE A 65 4.51 18.44 5.83
N PHE A 66 3.72 19.25 5.11
CA PHE A 66 2.90 18.74 4.02
C PHE A 66 3.73 18.13 2.90
N VAL A 67 4.86 18.74 2.54
CA VAL A 67 5.78 18.22 1.53
C VAL A 67 6.39 16.89 1.98
N VAL A 68 6.92 16.85 3.19
CA VAL A 68 7.53 15.63 3.76
C VAL A 68 6.50 14.49 3.85
N ARG A 69 5.32 14.78 4.36
CA ARG A 69 4.21 13.82 4.42
C ARG A 69 3.83 13.32 3.03
N GLY A 70 3.72 14.21 2.04
CA GLY A 70 3.39 13.86 0.66
C GLY A 70 4.43 12.91 0.04
N LEU A 71 5.73 13.11 0.33
CA LEU A 71 6.79 12.23 -0.11
C LEU A 71 6.67 10.82 0.51
N PHE A 72 6.42 10.72 1.81
CA PHE A 72 6.23 9.44 2.48
C PHE A 72 4.96 8.72 2.00
N TRP A 73 3.86 9.45 1.81
CA TRP A 73 2.62 8.91 1.28
C TRP A 73 2.80 8.37 -0.16
N TYR A 74 3.51 9.11 -1.01
CA TYR A 74 3.85 8.65 -2.35
C TYR A 74 4.73 7.40 -2.32
N GLY A 75 5.77 7.40 -1.48
CA GLY A 75 6.67 6.26 -1.29
C GLY A 75 5.94 5.00 -0.83
N GLN A 76 5.03 5.13 0.13
CA GLN A 76 4.17 4.06 0.61
C GLN A 76 3.33 3.45 -0.53
N ASN A 77 2.58 4.29 -1.26
CA ASN A 77 1.71 3.81 -2.34
C ASN A 77 2.51 3.15 -3.47
N TYR A 78 3.66 3.72 -3.83
CA TYR A 78 4.53 3.15 -4.84
C TYR A 78 5.06 1.77 -4.44
N LEU A 79 5.56 1.64 -3.20
CA LEU A 79 6.09 0.38 -2.70
C LEU A 79 5.02 -0.70 -2.58
N MET A 80 3.84 -0.36 -2.07
CA MET A 80 2.73 -1.29 -1.94
C MET A 80 2.22 -1.76 -3.30
N SER A 81 2.04 -0.84 -4.25
CA SER A 81 1.68 -1.21 -5.63
C SER A 81 2.72 -2.10 -6.28
N TYR A 82 4.01 -1.79 -6.09
CA TYR A 82 5.09 -2.61 -6.63
C TYR A 82 5.07 -4.03 -6.05
N VAL A 83 4.95 -4.17 -4.73
CA VAL A 83 4.88 -5.47 -4.06
C VAL A 83 3.65 -6.25 -4.53
N GLY A 84 2.49 -5.62 -4.55
CA GLY A 84 1.25 -6.24 -5.01
C GLY A 84 1.35 -6.77 -6.43
N GLN A 85 1.83 -5.95 -7.37
CA GLN A 85 2.01 -6.37 -8.76
C GLN A 85 3.04 -7.49 -8.92
N SER A 86 4.17 -7.42 -8.18
CA SER A 86 5.20 -8.46 -8.24
C SER A 86 4.68 -9.82 -7.76
N VAL A 87 3.94 -9.84 -6.65
CA VAL A 87 3.32 -11.06 -6.12
C VAL A 87 2.31 -11.64 -7.11
N ILE A 88 1.52 -10.80 -7.77
CA ILE A 88 0.55 -11.24 -8.77
C ILE A 88 1.23 -11.85 -10.01
N ILE A 89 2.32 -11.24 -10.47
CA ILE A 89 3.12 -11.79 -11.58
C ILE A 89 3.66 -13.18 -11.21
N ASP A 90 4.19 -13.36 -10.00
CA ASP A 90 4.69 -14.64 -9.51
C ASP A 90 3.57 -15.69 -9.42
N ILE A 91 2.40 -15.32 -8.92
CA ILE A 91 1.22 -16.20 -8.86
C ILE A 91 0.78 -16.60 -10.27
N ARG A 92 0.67 -15.65 -11.21
CA ARG A 92 0.32 -15.93 -12.60
C ARG A 92 1.32 -16.89 -13.25
N ALA A 93 2.61 -16.65 -13.06
CA ALA A 93 3.66 -17.53 -13.57
C ALA A 93 3.56 -18.96 -13.00
N ALA A 94 3.27 -19.08 -11.69
CA ALA A 94 3.08 -20.37 -11.05
C ALA A 94 1.83 -21.11 -11.56
N VAL A 95 0.71 -20.41 -11.73
CA VAL A 95 -0.53 -20.96 -12.30
C VAL A 95 -0.29 -21.41 -13.74
N PHE A 96 0.33 -20.57 -14.58
CA PHE A 96 0.62 -20.90 -15.97
C PHE A 96 1.55 -22.11 -16.09
N LYS A 97 2.61 -22.17 -15.28
CA LYS A 97 3.51 -23.34 -15.21
C LYS A 97 2.78 -24.61 -14.79
N LYS A 98 1.80 -24.49 -13.89
CA LYS A 98 0.97 -25.62 -13.47
C LYS A 98 0.07 -26.09 -14.61
N LEU A 99 -0.59 -25.16 -15.31
CA LEU A 99 -1.44 -25.46 -16.46
C LEU A 99 -0.66 -26.20 -17.55
N GLN A 100 0.53 -25.75 -17.90
CA GLN A 100 1.36 -26.43 -18.93
C GLN A 100 1.73 -27.87 -18.59
N ARG A 101 1.64 -28.28 -17.32
CA ARG A 101 1.94 -29.63 -16.86
C ARG A 101 0.72 -30.54 -16.76
N LEU A 102 -0.48 -29.99 -17.03
CA LEU A 102 -1.71 -30.79 -17.02
C LEU A 102 -1.83 -31.62 -18.29
N SER A 103 -2.48 -32.78 -18.17
CA SER A 103 -2.72 -33.67 -19.29
C SER A 103 -3.73 -33.08 -20.28
N VAL A 104 -3.66 -33.52 -21.54
CA VAL A 104 -4.62 -33.14 -22.60
C VAL A 104 -6.05 -33.46 -22.18
N SER A 105 -6.26 -34.59 -21.50
CA SER A 105 -7.56 -35.00 -20.97
C SER A 105 -8.20 -33.98 -20.00
N PHE A 106 -7.40 -33.13 -19.34
CA PHE A 106 -7.90 -32.03 -18.50
C PHE A 106 -8.52 -30.95 -19.38
N TYR A 107 -7.90 -30.62 -20.50
CA TYR A 107 -8.35 -29.59 -21.42
C TYR A 107 -9.61 -30.02 -22.21
N ASP A 108 -9.74 -31.32 -22.48
CA ASP A 108 -10.94 -31.88 -23.11
C ASP A 108 -12.18 -31.81 -22.21
N LYS A 109 -11.96 -31.92 -20.88
CA LYS A 109 -13.05 -31.87 -19.89
C LYS A 109 -13.41 -30.47 -19.43
N ASN A 110 -12.53 -29.51 -19.57
CA ASN A 110 -12.73 -28.13 -19.08
C ASN A 110 -12.72 -27.14 -20.23
N LYS A 111 -13.75 -26.28 -20.29
CA LYS A 111 -13.83 -25.25 -21.32
C LYS A 111 -12.66 -24.28 -21.18
N THR A 112 -11.96 -24.00 -22.28
CA THR A 112 -10.81 -23.07 -22.31
C THR A 112 -11.15 -21.68 -21.71
N GLY A 113 -12.36 -21.19 -21.90
CA GLY A 113 -12.80 -19.92 -21.32
C GLY A 113 -12.85 -19.94 -19.79
N THR A 114 -13.20 -21.06 -19.17
CA THR A 114 -13.21 -21.21 -17.70
C THR A 114 -11.77 -21.19 -17.16
N ILE A 115 -10.86 -21.87 -17.84
CA ILE A 115 -9.43 -21.89 -17.48
C ILE A 115 -8.84 -20.47 -17.59
N MET A 116 -9.16 -19.74 -18.65
CA MET A 116 -8.72 -18.35 -18.84
C MET A 116 -9.29 -17.43 -17.76
N SER A 117 -10.54 -17.62 -17.34
CA SER A 117 -11.15 -16.87 -16.25
C SER A 117 -10.39 -17.04 -14.95
N TYR A 118 -9.96 -18.26 -14.60
CA TYR A 118 -9.13 -18.50 -13.41
C TYR A 118 -7.79 -17.77 -13.47
N VAL A 119 -7.16 -17.71 -14.63
CA VAL A 119 -5.84 -17.06 -14.79
C VAL A 119 -5.94 -15.53 -14.78
N THR A 120 -7.04 -14.98 -15.29
CA THR A 120 -7.20 -13.53 -15.42
C THR A 120 -8.06 -12.94 -14.31
N ASN A 121 -9.30 -13.38 -14.17
CA ASN A 121 -10.26 -12.74 -13.29
C ASN A 121 -10.02 -13.06 -11.82
N ASP A 122 -9.77 -14.32 -11.48
CA ASP A 122 -9.56 -14.71 -10.07
C ASP A 122 -8.26 -14.14 -9.54
N VAL A 123 -7.21 -14.08 -10.38
CA VAL A 123 -5.94 -13.47 -9.99
C VAL A 123 -6.05 -11.95 -9.87
N ASN A 124 -6.85 -11.28 -10.71
CA ASN A 124 -7.12 -9.85 -10.55
C ASN A 124 -7.94 -9.56 -9.29
N ALA A 125 -8.92 -10.40 -8.96
CA ALA A 125 -9.67 -10.27 -7.70
C ALA A 125 -8.77 -10.40 -6.47
N LEU A 126 -7.78 -11.30 -6.51
CA LEU A 126 -6.75 -11.40 -5.48
C LEU A 126 -5.88 -10.12 -5.40
N GLN A 127 -5.55 -9.52 -6.54
CA GLN A 127 -4.78 -8.27 -6.57
C GLN A 127 -5.52 -7.13 -5.87
N SER A 128 -6.79 -6.89 -6.21
CA SER A 128 -7.60 -5.85 -5.56
C SER A 128 -7.72 -6.11 -4.06
N ALA A 129 -8.00 -7.35 -3.66
CA ALA A 129 -8.10 -7.70 -2.25
C ALA A 129 -6.80 -7.53 -1.47
N MET A 130 -5.65 -7.82 -2.08
CA MET A 130 -4.34 -7.73 -1.40
C MET A 130 -3.77 -6.30 -1.37
N VAL A 131 -3.98 -5.50 -2.41
CA VAL A 131 -3.38 -4.17 -2.51
C VAL A 131 -4.31 -3.10 -1.95
N GLU A 132 -5.56 -3.05 -2.41
CA GLU A 132 -6.50 -2.00 -2.04
C GLU A 132 -6.94 -2.12 -0.59
N ASN A 133 -7.43 -3.28 -0.18
CA ASN A 133 -7.93 -3.49 1.19
C ASN A 133 -6.82 -3.40 2.24
N THR A 134 -5.58 -3.81 1.92
CA THR A 134 -4.48 -3.74 2.87
C THR A 134 -4.03 -2.30 3.11
N ILE A 135 -3.99 -1.48 2.07
CA ILE A 135 -3.67 -0.05 2.19
C ILE A 135 -4.76 0.66 3.02
N GLU A 136 -6.03 0.41 2.73
CA GLU A 136 -7.15 1.00 3.46
C GLU A 136 -7.15 0.57 4.93
N MET A 137 -7.01 -0.72 5.23
CA MET A 137 -6.98 -1.22 6.61
C MET A 137 -5.83 -0.62 7.43
N ILE A 138 -4.65 -0.43 6.84
CA ILE A 138 -3.52 0.17 7.53
C ILE A 138 -3.75 1.67 7.72
N THR A 139 -4.29 2.35 6.73
CA THR A 139 -4.51 3.80 6.77
C THR A 139 -5.65 4.16 7.74
N GLU A 140 -6.75 3.42 7.72
CA GLU A 140 -7.91 3.64 8.61
C GLU A 140 -7.66 3.15 10.04
N GLY A 141 -6.84 2.14 10.23
CA GLY A 141 -6.49 1.62 11.56
C GLY A 141 -5.59 2.53 12.38
N PHE A 142 -4.99 3.58 11.76
CA PHE A 142 -4.12 4.58 12.40
C PHE A 142 -4.77 5.97 12.52
N ILE A 143 -5.99 6.16 12.06
CA ILE A 143 -6.78 7.40 12.22
C ILE A 143 -7.83 7.21 13.32
#